data_4ce25eb2340107273daa2074d7173f35
#
_entry.id   4ce25eb2340107273daa2074d7173f35
#
_cell.length_a   1.000
_cell.length_b   1.000
_cell.length_c   1.000
_cell.angle_alpha   90.00
_cell.angle_beta   90.00
_cell.angle_gamma   90.00
#
_symmetry.space_group_name_H-M   'P 1'
#
loop_
_entity.id
_entity.type
_entity.pdbx_description
1 polymer ?
#
loop_
_entity_poly.entity_id
_entity_poly.type
_entity_poly.pdbx_seq_one_letter_code
_entity_poly.pdbx_strand_id
1 'polypeptide(L)'
;LIIRKIMSDSGDFLNQTAYTRNGVFHFPLTAMRGGTSTGVLIWGPHLAPYAQDREVIIRKIMGVPDQGELKGNRQITGLGRGPATSNKVFIIDRSDDPRADFVSTFAQLAADKSAIDWSVNCGNMSAVI
;
A
#
# COMPACT_ATOMS: atom_id res chain seq x y z
N LEU A 1 -0.93 13.11 8.16
CA LEU A 1 0.03 12.27 7.42
C LEU A 1 0.03 12.70 5.95
N ILE A 2 1.08 13.35 5.50
CA ILE A 2 1.27 13.67 4.08
C ILE A 2 2.17 12.58 3.51
N ILE A 3 1.63 11.76 2.61
CA ILE A 3 2.42 10.80 1.85
C ILE A 3 2.82 11.48 0.56
N ARG A 4 4.11 11.75 0.39
CA ARG A 4 4.66 12.20 -0.88
C ARG A 4 5.16 11.01 -1.67
N LYS A 5 4.72 10.89 -2.92
CA LYS A 5 5.41 10.07 -3.91
C LYS A 5 6.76 10.74 -4.17
N ILE A 6 7.82 10.16 -3.65
CA ILE A 6 9.17 10.54 -4.07
C ILE A 6 9.44 9.79 -5.37
N MET A 7 9.35 10.48 -6.49
CA MET A 7 9.90 9.99 -7.74
C MET A 7 11.40 10.26 -7.69
N SER A 8 12.18 9.30 -7.24
CA SER A 8 13.63 9.32 -7.43
C SER A 8 13.98 8.54 -8.69
N ASP A 9 15.10 8.91 -9.28
CA ASP A 9 15.74 8.18 -10.37
C ASP A 9 15.82 6.68 -10.05
N SER A 10 15.59 5.85 -11.03
CA SER A 10 15.21 4.44 -10.99
C SER A 10 16.16 3.45 -10.27
N GLY A 11 17.19 3.92 -9.57
CA GLY A 11 18.14 3.07 -8.85
C GLY A 11 17.96 3.01 -7.33
N ASP A 12 17.21 3.92 -6.73
CA ASP A 12 17.28 4.17 -5.28
C ASP A 12 16.04 3.79 -4.47
N PHE A 13 14.94 3.37 -5.11
CA PHE A 13 13.69 3.05 -4.41
C PHE A 13 13.85 1.99 -3.33
N LEU A 14 14.59 0.91 -3.61
CA LEU A 14 14.78 -0.19 -2.66
C LEU A 14 15.63 0.20 -1.45
N ASN A 15 16.44 1.25 -1.57
CA ASN A 15 17.31 1.76 -0.52
C ASN A 15 16.66 2.91 0.28
N GLN A 16 15.48 3.36 -0.13
CA GLN A 16 14.76 4.39 0.62
C GLN A 16 14.24 3.82 1.94
N THR A 17 14.16 4.67 2.95
CA THR A 17 13.56 4.34 4.24
C THR A 17 12.47 5.35 4.58
N ALA A 18 11.47 4.90 5.33
CA ALA A 18 10.50 5.82 5.90
C ALA A 18 11.17 6.71 6.95
N TYR A 19 10.74 7.96 7.05
CA TYR A 19 11.27 8.92 8.02
C TYR A 19 10.21 9.94 8.43
N THR A 20 10.41 10.57 9.57
CA THR A 20 9.59 11.71 10.02
C THR A 20 10.38 12.99 9.95
N ARG A 21 9.81 14.03 9.36
CA ARG A 21 10.39 15.37 9.29
C ARG A 21 9.30 16.41 9.50
N ASN A 22 9.52 17.34 10.41
CA ASN A 22 8.56 18.42 10.75
C ASN A 22 7.15 17.88 11.08
N GLY A 23 7.05 16.78 11.83
CA GLY A 23 5.77 16.16 12.18
C GLY A 23 5.07 15.41 11.03
N VAL A 24 5.71 15.31 9.86
CA VAL A 24 5.21 14.59 8.68
C VAL A 24 5.95 13.28 8.53
N PHE A 25 5.20 12.17 8.46
CA PHE A 25 5.74 10.85 8.17
C PHE A 25 5.81 10.63 6.66
N HIS A 26 7.01 10.39 6.16
CA HIS A 26 7.29 10.12 4.76
C HIS A 26 7.50 8.62 4.57
N PHE A 27 6.69 8.01 3.72
CA PHE A 27 6.73 6.57 3.48
C PHE A 27 6.90 6.29 1.98
N PRO A 28 7.95 5.53 1.57
CA PRO A 28 8.19 5.21 0.16
C PRO A 28 7.19 4.16 -0.34
N LEU A 29 6.56 4.43 -1.47
CA LEU A 29 5.65 3.52 -2.15
C LEU A 29 5.58 3.83 -3.63
N THR A 30 5.02 2.91 -4.42
CA THR A 30 4.74 3.10 -5.84
C THR A 30 3.25 2.95 -6.11
N ALA A 31 2.64 3.95 -6.74
CA ALA A 31 1.29 3.82 -7.27
C ALA A 31 1.36 3.15 -8.65
N MET A 32 0.60 2.09 -8.85
CA MET A 32 0.65 1.27 -10.07
C MET A 32 -0.74 0.91 -10.58
N ARG A 33 -0.79 0.58 -11.85
CA ARG A 33 -1.96 0.02 -12.51
C ARG A 33 -1.62 -1.38 -13.04
N GLY A 34 -2.49 -2.36 -12.72
CA GLY A 34 -2.46 -3.70 -13.28
C GLY A 34 -3.82 -4.02 -13.89
N GLY A 35 -3.87 -4.21 -15.22
CA GLY A 35 -5.14 -4.41 -15.92
C GLY A 35 -6.14 -3.28 -15.64
N THR A 36 -7.32 -3.63 -15.16
CA THR A 36 -8.39 -2.68 -14.78
C THR A 36 -8.27 -2.18 -13.33
N SER A 37 -7.30 -2.70 -12.55
CA SER A 37 -7.10 -2.32 -11.15
C SER A 37 -5.97 -1.30 -11.00
N THR A 38 -6.12 -0.42 -10.01
CA THR A 38 -5.06 0.47 -9.54
C THR A 38 -4.82 0.23 -8.06
N GLY A 39 -3.60 0.42 -7.63
CA GLY A 39 -3.25 0.19 -6.24
C GLY A 39 -1.87 0.72 -5.90
N VAL A 40 -1.42 0.32 -4.74
CA VAL A 40 -0.13 0.70 -4.17
C VAL A 40 0.74 -0.53 -4.03
N LEU A 41 1.98 -0.42 -4.49
CA LEU A 41 3.04 -1.38 -4.27
C LEU A 41 3.94 -0.87 -3.14
N ILE A 42 4.18 -1.70 -2.15
CA ILE A 42 5.05 -1.42 -1.02
C ILE A 42 6.16 -2.46 -0.98
N TRP A 43 7.40 -2.02 -0.89
CA TRP A 43 8.51 -2.90 -0.61
C TRP A 43 8.47 -3.31 0.88
N GLY A 44 8.39 -4.60 1.15
CA GLY A 44 8.21 -5.15 2.51
C GLY A 44 9.22 -4.63 3.54
N PRO A 45 10.52 -4.56 3.22
CA PRO A 45 11.51 -3.98 4.11
C PRO A 45 11.23 -2.53 4.54
N HIS A 46 10.47 -1.75 3.78
CA HIS A 46 10.04 -0.40 4.22
C HIS A 46 9.01 -0.45 5.35
N LEU A 47 8.18 -1.51 5.40
CA LEU A 47 7.20 -1.74 6.47
C LEU A 47 7.79 -2.45 7.69
N ALA A 48 8.86 -3.22 7.52
CA ALA A 48 9.41 -4.07 8.57
C ALA A 48 9.69 -3.32 9.89
N PRO A 49 10.25 -2.09 9.90
CA PRO A 49 10.45 -1.32 11.13
C PRO A 49 9.14 -0.92 11.83
N TYR A 50 8.01 -0.99 11.14
CA TYR A 50 6.68 -0.56 11.58
C TYR A 50 5.68 -1.72 11.59
N ALA A 51 6.12 -2.95 11.84
CA ALA A 51 5.30 -4.15 11.71
C ALA A 51 4.01 -4.09 12.54
N GLN A 52 4.06 -3.49 13.74
CA GLN A 52 2.89 -3.33 14.61
C GLN A 52 1.89 -2.29 14.09
N ASP A 53 2.37 -1.29 13.35
CA ASP A 53 1.56 -0.21 12.79
C ASP A 53 1.21 -0.42 11.31
N ARG A 54 1.54 -1.59 10.77
CA ARG A 54 1.37 -1.92 9.35
C ARG A 54 -0.02 -1.58 8.82
N GLU A 55 -1.06 -1.99 9.51
CA GLU A 55 -2.43 -1.75 9.08
C GLU A 55 -2.83 -0.28 9.21
N VAL A 56 -2.34 0.41 10.24
CA VAL A 56 -2.56 1.86 10.40
C VAL A 56 -1.94 2.62 9.23
N ILE A 57 -0.71 2.28 8.88
CA ILE A 57 0.00 2.89 7.73
C ILE A 57 -0.79 2.65 6.43
N ILE A 58 -1.23 1.42 6.18
CA ILE A 58 -2.00 1.07 4.99
C ILE A 58 -3.33 1.84 4.94
N ARG A 59 -4.07 1.93 6.06
CA ARG A 59 -5.30 2.71 6.13
C ARG A 59 -5.06 4.19 5.81
N LYS A 60 -4.02 4.78 6.35
CA LYS A 60 -3.64 6.18 6.06
C LYS A 60 -3.25 6.39 4.59
N ILE A 61 -2.47 5.47 4.03
CA ILE A 61 -2.10 5.49 2.61
C ILE A 61 -3.35 5.51 1.72
N MET A 62 -4.32 4.67 2.02
CA MET A 62 -5.51 4.50 1.19
C MET A 62 -6.64 5.50 1.52
N GLY A 63 -6.57 6.19 2.65
CA GLY A 63 -7.58 7.16 3.07
C GLY A 63 -8.88 6.53 3.55
N VAL A 64 -8.81 5.31 4.10
CA VAL A 64 -9.94 4.65 4.75
C VAL A 64 -9.98 5.00 6.24
N PRO A 65 -11.12 4.83 6.95
CA PRO A 65 -11.21 5.16 8.36
C PRO A 65 -10.24 4.31 9.20
N ASP A 66 -9.76 4.87 10.30
CA ASP A 66 -8.86 4.16 11.23
C ASP A 66 -9.59 3.06 11.99
N GLN A 67 -10.87 3.26 12.28
CA GLN A 67 -11.73 2.33 13.01
C GLN A 67 -13.15 2.35 12.46
N GLY A 68 -13.81 1.19 12.52
CA GLY A 68 -15.21 1.04 12.19
C GLY A 68 -15.57 1.37 10.74
N GLU A 69 -16.65 2.11 10.56
CA GLU A 69 -17.20 2.46 9.26
C GLU A 69 -17.47 3.98 9.19
N LEU A 70 -17.15 4.57 8.04
CA LEU A 70 -17.43 5.97 7.71
C LEU A 70 -18.19 6.02 6.38
N LYS A 71 -19.51 5.94 6.43
CA LYS A 71 -20.38 5.98 5.25
C LYS A 71 -20.11 7.23 4.39
N GLY A 72 -20.01 7.02 3.09
CA GLY A 72 -19.75 8.11 2.15
C GLY A 72 -18.32 8.64 2.15
N ASN A 73 -17.37 7.93 2.77
CA ASN A 73 -15.96 8.31 2.73
C ASN A 73 -15.46 8.36 1.28
N ARG A 74 -14.90 9.49 0.89
CA ARG A 74 -14.39 9.74 -0.47
C ARG A 74 -12.89 9.57 -0.60
N GLN A 75 -12.21 9.12 0.44
CA GLN A 75 -10.75 8.88 0.48
C GLN A 75 -9.92 10.11 0.05
N ILE A 76 -10.40 11.32 0.36
CA ILE A 76 -9.77 12.58 -0.08
C ILE A 76 -8.32 12.69 0.41
N THR A 77 -8.03 12.13 1.58
CA THR A 77 -6.71 12.18 2.23
C THR A 77 -5.78 11.04 1.85
N GLY A 78 -6.23 10.13 0.96
CA GLY A 78 -5.47 8.95 0.59
C GLY A 78 -5.42 8.69 -0.92
N LEU A 79 -4.87 7.54 -1.28
CA LEU A 79 -4.66 7.13 -2.67
C LEU A 79 -5.79 6.26 -3.23
N GLY A 80 -6.70 5.78 -2.39
CA GLY A 80 -7.90 5.05 -2.82
C GLY A 80 -8.85 5.95 -3.63
N ARG A 81 -9.66 5.33 -4.50
CA ARG A 81 -10.53 6.06 -5.45
C ARG A 81 -12.00 5.63 -5.38
N GLY A 82 -12.43 5.04 -4.28
CA GLY A 82 -13.82 4.59 -4.07
C GLY A 82 -14.05 3.11 -4.39
N PRO A 83 -14.07 2.66 -5.65
CA PRO A 83 -14.38 1.26 -5.98
C PRO A 83 -13.28 0.29 -5.54
N ALA A 84 -13.65 -0.98 -5.35
CA ALA A 84 -12.74 -2.05 -4.94
C ALA A 84 -11.53 -2.21 -5.90
N THR A 85 -11.71 -1.91 -7.18
CA THR A 85 -10.63 -1.94 -8.19
C THR A 85 -9.55 -0.89 -7.96
N SER A 86 -9.76 0.08 -7.08
CA SER A 86 -8.83 1.17 -6.76
C SER A 86 -8.46 1.22 -5.27
N ASN A 87 -8.75 0.15 -4.51
CA ASN A 87 -8.48 0.06 -3.07
C ASN A 87 -7.63 -1.18 -2.76
N LYS A 88 -6.47 -1.27 -3.39
CA LYS A 88 -5.61 -2.45 -3.38
C LYS A 88 -4.20 -2.07 -2.96
N VAL A 89 -3.60 -2.93 -2.12
CA VAL A 89 -2.21 -2.80 -1.71
C VAL A 89 -1.51 -4.14 -1.89
N PHE A 90 -0.35 -4.12 -2.54
CA PHE A 90 0.58 -5.25 -2.61
C PHE A 90 1.82 -4.93 -1.79
N ILE A 91 2.19 -5.84 -0.91
CA ILE A 91 3.45 -5.82 -0.19
C ILE A 91 4.33 -6.89 -0.83
N ILE A 92 5.51 -6.50 -1.28
CA ILE A 92 6.45 -7.36 -2.00
C ILE A 92 7.68 -7.57 -1.14
N ASP A 93 8.02 -8.82 -0.91
CA ASP A 93 9.26 -9.26 -0.26
C ASP A 93 10.09 -10.12 -1.19
N ARG A 94 11.39 -10.22 -0.95
CA ARG A 94 12.22 -11.22 -1.63
C ARG A 94 11.80 -12.62 -1.18
N SER A 95 11.81 -13.56 -2.10
CA SER A 95 11.53 -14.95 -1.78
C SER A 95 12.79 -15.67 -1.30
N ASP A 96 12.63 -16.54 -0.30
CA ASP A 96 13.64 -17.51 0.09
C ASP A 96 13.52 -18.83 -0.72
N ASP A 97 12.43 -19.01 -1.49
CA ASP A 97 12.22 -20.14 -2.37
C ASP A 97 12.97 -19.90 -3.69
N PRO A 98 13.93 -20.79 -4.07
CA PRO A 98 14.73 -20.61 -5.30
C PRO A 98 13.91 -20.66 -6.60
N ARG A 99 12.63 -21.02 -6.52
CA ARG A 99 11.72 -21.05 -7.67
C ARG A 99 10.97 -19.74 -7.88
N ALA A 100 11.14 -18.77 -6.99
CA ALA A 100 10.43 -17.48 -7.04
C ALA A 100 11.37 -16.33 -6.66
N ASP A 101 11.28 -15.22 -7.36
CA ASP A 101 12.07 -14.03 -7.04
C ASP A 101 11.45 -13.24 -5.88
N PHE A 102 10.11 -13.21 -5.80
CA PHE A 102 9.36 -12.43 -4.83
C PHE A 102 8.22 -13.22 -4.20
N VAL A 103 7.85 -12.79 -2.99
CA VAL A 103 6.60 -13.14 -2.32
C VAL A 103 5.74 -11.89 -2.25
N SER A 104 4.48 -12.00 -2.62
CA SER A 104 3.53 -10.90 -2.52
C SER A 104 2.45 -11.18 -1.49
N THR A 105 2.13 -10.18 -0.67
CA THR A 105 0.99 -10.18 0.24
C THR A 105 -0.01 -9.15 -0.26
N PHE A 106 -1.24 -9.57 -0.49
CA PHE A 106 -2.31 -8.71 -1.00
C PHE A 106 -3.23 -8.25 0.12
N ALA A 107 -3.57 -6.97 0.11
CA ALA A 107 -4.56 -6.36 0.99
C ALA A 107 -5.65 -5.68 0.15
N GLN A 108 -6.90 -6.09 0.35
CA GLN A 108 -8.08 -5.44 -0.22
C GLN A 108 -8.74 -4.57 0.83
N LEU A 109 -9.01 -3.31 0.48
CA LEU A 109 -9.72 -2.37 1.33
C LEU A 109 -11.05 -1.97 0.70
N ALA A 110 -11.96 -1.50 1.56
CA ALA A 110 -13.18 -0.81 1.15
C ALA A 110 -13.08 0.66 1.58
N ALA A 111 -13.59 1.57 0.75
CA ALA A 111 -13.45 3.01 0.98
C ALA A 111 -13.97 3.48 2.34
N ASP A 112 -15.05 2.86 2.80
CA ASP A 112 -15.82 3.27 3.97
C ASP A 112 -15.57 2.43 5.24
N LYS A 113 -14.63 1.46 5.19
CA LYS A 113 -14.37 0.53 6.30
C LYS A 113 -12.91 0.50 6.70
N SER A 114 -12.66 0.33 8.00
CA SER A 114 -11.30 0.14 8.52
C SER A 114 -10.77 -1.29 8.34
N ALA A 115 -11.65 -2.26 8.12
CA ALA A 115 -11.25 -3.66 7.94
C ALA A 115 -10.44 -3.84 6.65
N ILE A 116 -9.35 -4.60 6.76
CA ILE A 116 -8.49 -5.00 5.65
C ILE A 116 -8.70 -6.49 5.41
N ASP A 117 -9.04 -6.85 4.19
CA ASP A 117 -9.17 -8.26 3.80
C ASP A 117 -7.85 -8.78 3.22
N TRP A 118 -7.23 -9.69 3.94
CA TRP A 118 -5.98 -10.36 3.59
C TRP A 118 -6.19 -11.72 2.93
N SER A 119 -7.45 -12.19 2.85
CA SER A 119 -7.79 -13.55 2.40
C SER A 119 -7.93 -13.70 0.88
N VAL A 120 -8.01 -12.59 0.17
CA VAL A 120 -8.24 -12.56 -1.28
C VAL A 120 -6.94 -12.34 -2.07
N ASN A 121 -6.99 -12.59 -3.37
CA ASN A 121 -5.91 -12.27 -4.30
C ASN A 121 -6.46 -11.47 -5.49
N CYS A 122 -5.59 -10.83 -6.25
CA CYS A 122 -5.96 -10.03 -7.39
C CYS A 122 -5.05 -10.31 -8.59
N GLY A 123 -5.57 -11.06 -9.57
CA GLY A 123 -4.83 -11.37 -10.80
C GLY A 123 -4.39 -10.14 -11.59
N ASN A 124 -5.23 -9.09 -11.67
CA ASN A 124 -4.87 -7.85 -12.33
C ASN A 124 -3.65 -7.17 -11.69
N MET A 125 -3.62 -7.09 -10.36
CA MET A 125 -2.51 -6.47 -9.65
C MET A 125 -1.27 -7.35 -9.63
N SER A 126 -1.39 -8.67 -9.77
CA SER A 126 -0.23 -9.55 -9.88
C SER A 126 0.63 -9.26 -11.12
N ALA A 127 0.06 -8.59 -12.11
CA ALA A 127 0.79 -8.17 -13.32
C ALA A 127 1.72 -6.95 -13.11
N VAL A 128 1.76 -6.35 -11.92
CA VAL A 128 2.65 -5.22 -11.60
C VAL A 128 3.94 -5.64 -10.86
N ILE A 129 4.07 -6.92 -10.57
CA ILE A 129 5.24 -7.56 -9.94
C ILE A 129 6.16 -8.18 -11.05
#